data_41f258b86b2ceb5bb5e6a50d3000fffd
#
_entry.id   41f258b86b2ceb5bb5e6a50d3000fffd
#
_cell.length_a   1.000
_cell.length_b   1.000
_cell.length_c   1.000
_cell.angle_alpha   90.00
_cell.angle_beta   90.00
_cell.angle_gamma   90.00
#
_symmetry.space_group_name_H-M   'P 1'
#
loop_
_entity.id
_entity.type
_entity.pdbx_description
1 polymer ?
#
loop_
_entity_poly.entity_id
_entity_poly.type
_entity_poly.pdbx_seq_one_letter_code
_entity_poly.pdbx_strand_id
1 'polypeptide(L)'
;SEMCIRDRTIYDNRVFDSKGVADPSVEIQFGPNIKDWPEMSALPQNMLLKVVSEIHDPVTTTDELIPSGETSSYRSNPLGLAEFALSRKDPAYVGLAKEVQKAQKAIEAGEDAAEAFPEVKDILETVKESYADVTQDNLGIGSTIFAVKPGDGSAREQAASCQKVLGGWANIANEYATKRYRSNLINWGMLPFTIDKGELPFKNKDYIFVPDVRKAVEDKLTKIPAYVVNEGMKEITLTLGELTDDEREIILKGCLINYYRD
;
A
#
# COMPACT_ATOMS: atom_id res chain seq x y z
N SER A 1 -12.93 7.98 3.18
CA SER A 1 -13.57 6.76 3.65
C SER A 1 -14.51 6.09 2.64
N GLU A 2 -15.12 6.81 1.74
CA GLU A 2 -16.05 6.26 0.75
C GLU A 2 -15.43 6.06 -0.63
N MET A 3 -14.16 6.16 -0.68
CA MET A 3 -13.44 6.34 -1.90
C MET A 3 -13.39 5.21 -2.86
N CYS A 4 -13.00 4.05 -2.39
CA CYS A 4 -12.99 2.89 -3.27
C CYS A 4 -14.39 2.61 -3.79
N ILE A 5 -15.40 2.84 -2.96
CA ILE A 5 -16.81 2.64 -3.33
C ILE A 5 -17.27 3.75 -4.26
N ARG A 6 -16.94 4.99 -3.94
CA ARG A 6 -17.40 6.15 -4.69
C ARG A 6 -16.90 6.14 -6.13
N ASP A 7 -15.63 5.88 -6.32
CA ASP A 7 -15.06 5.81 -7.66
C ASP A 7 -15.68 4.68 -8.48
N ARG A 8 -15.90 3.52 -7.85
CA ARG A 8 -16.53 2.39 -8.50
C ARG A 8 -18.01 2.65 -8.79
N THR A 9 -18.72 3.28 -7.87
CA THR A 9 -20.14 3.66 -8.07
C THR A 9 -20.29 4.67 -9.21
N ILE A 10 -19.41 5.65 -9.29
CA ILE A 10 -19.40 6.60 -10.40
C ILE A 10 -19.14 5.88 -11.73
N TYR A 11 -18.27 4.90 -11.72
CA TYR A 11 -17.97 4.06 -12.86
C TYR A 11 -19.18 3.26 -13.30
N ASP A 12 -19.80 2.55 -12.36
CA ASP A 12 -20.98 1.73 -12.61
C ASP A 12 -22.15 2.60 -13.08
N ASN A 13 -22.34 3.78 -12.50
CA ASN A 13 -23.36 4.72 -12.90
C ASN A 13 -23.17 5.25 -14.32
N ARG A 14 -21.93 5.46 -14.74
CA ARG A 14 -21.64 5.82 -16.14
C ARG A 14 -22.00 4.72 -17.12
N VAL A 15 -21.86 3.47 -16.67
CA VAL A 15 -22.20 2.29 -17.46
C VAL A 15 -23.70 2.12 -17.58
N PHE A 16 -24.42 2.38 -16.49
CA PHE A 16 -25.86 2.15 -16.40
C PHE A 16 -26.71 3.38 -16.67
N ASP A 17 -26.12 4.56 -16.81
CA ASP A 17 -26.82 5.84 -16.95
C ASP A 17 -27.19 6.17 -18.39
N SER A 18 -27.53 5.18 -19.17
CA SER A 18 -28.22 5.36 -20.44
C SER A 18 -29.74 5.26 -20.21
N LYS A 19 -30.28 6.18 -19.37
CA LYS A 19 -31.73 6.34 -19.15
C LYS A 19 -32.42 5.11 -18.54
N GLY A 20 -31.72 4.35 -17.71
CA GLY A 20 -32.29 3.22 -17.00
C GLY A 20 -32.57 1.99 -17.86
N VAL A 21 -32.08 1.94 -19.09
CA VAL A 21 -32.18 0.78 -19.93
C VAL A 21 -30.79 0.18 -20.15
N ALA A 22 -30.54 -0.95 -19.52
CA ALA A 22 -29.33 -1.70 -19.77
C ALA A 22 -29.46 -2.35 -21.15
N ASP A 23 -28.65 -1.90 -22.11
CA ASP A 23 -28.52 -2.56 -23.40
C ASP A 23 -27.28 -3.46 -23.37
N PRO A 24 -27.47 -4.80 -23.32
CA PRO A 24 -26.34 -5.72 -23.24
C PRO A 24 -25.49 -5.76 -24.52
N SER A 25 -25.94 -5.12 -25.59
CA SER A 25 -25.17 -5.01 -26.83
C SER A 25 -24.21 -3.81 -26.83
N VAL A 26 -24.33 -2.90 -25.86
CA VAL A 26 -23.42 -1.76 -25.76
C VAL A 26 -22.14 -2.18 -25.07
N GLU A 27 -21.08 -2.28 -25.86
CA GLU A 27 -19.73 -2.53 -25.35
C GLU A 27 -19.21 -1.27 -24.67
N ILE A 28 -18.75 -1.42 -23.43
CA ILE A 28 -18.17 -0.33 -22.66
C ILE A 28 -16.78 -0.03 -23.18
N GLN A 29 -16.62 1.13 -23.79
CA GLN A 29 -15.31 1.57 -24.24
C GLN A 29 -14.75 2.62 -23.29
N PHE A 30 -13.62 2.30 -22.67
CA PHE A 30 -12.91 3.25 -21.85
C PHE A 30 -12.02 4.15 -22.72
N GLY A 31 -12.01 5.45 -22.42
CA GLY A 31 -11.03 6.35 -23.03
C GLY A 31 -9.59 5.97 -22.67
N PRO A 32 -8.59 6.53 -23.34
CA PRO A 32 -7.18 6.15 -23.11
C PRO A 32 -6.69 6.36 -21.67
N ASN A 33 -7.30 7.25 -20.90
CA ASN A 33 -6.93 7.54 -19.51
C ASN A 33 -7.90 6.94 -18.49
N ILE A 34 -8.83 6.09 -18.92
CA ILE A 34 -9.84 5.47 -18.06
C ILE A 34 -9.52 3.99 -17.93
N LYS A 35 -9.23 3.56 -16.71
CA LYS A 35 -8.96 2.16 -16.38
C LYS A 35 -9.59 1.80 -15.03
N ASP A 36 -10.01 0.56 -14.89
CA ASP A 36 -10.55 0.06 -13.63
C ASP A 36 -9.43 -0.12 -12.59
N TRP A 37 -9.84 -0.20 -11.32
CA TRP A 37 -8.92 -0.47 -10.22
C TRP A 37 -8.42 -1.92 -10.31
N PRO A 38 -7.12 -2.16 -10.03
CA PRO A 38 -6.61 -3.52 -9.92
C PRO A 38 -7.23 -4.23 -8.71
N GLU A 39 -7.26 -5.55 -8.74
CA GLU A 39 -7.68 -6.33 -7.58
C GLU A 39 -6.74 -6.10 -6.40
N MET A 40 -7.33 -6.01 -5.21
CA MET A 40 -6.60 -5.80 -3.96
C MET A 40 -6.66 -7.08 -3.13
N SER A 41 -5.48 -7.62 -2.80
CA SER A 41 -5.37 -8.81 -1.99
C SER A 41 -5.69 -8.55 -0.52
N ALA A 42 -6.25 -9.55 0.15
CA ALA A 42 -6.42 -9.50 1.59
C ALA A 42 -5.06 -9.42 2.31
N LEU A 43 -5.08 -8.94 3.55
CA LEU A 43 -3.86 -8.86 4.36
C LEU A 43 -3.26 -10.26 4.53
N PRO A 44 -1.98 -10.47 4.18
CA PRO A 44 -1.35 -11.77 4.37
C PRO A 44 -1.05 -12.07 5.84
N GLN A 45 -0.77 -13.33 6.15
CA GLN A 45 -0.37 -13.73 7.49
C GLN A 45 0.92 -13.04 7.92
N ASN A 46 1.93 -13.05 7.05
CA ASN A 46 3.23 -12.41 7.26
C ASN A 46 3.49 -11.41 6.14
N MET A 47 4.26 -10.38 6.43
CA MET A 47 4.54 -9.32 5.48
C MET A 47 6.02 -8.99 5.43
N LEU A 48 6.57 -8.88 4.23
CA LEU A 48 7.90 -8.38 3.98
C LEU A 48 7.78 -7.07 3.21
N LEU A 49 8.31 -5.99 3.76
CA LEU A 49 8.24 -4.65 3.18
C LEU A 49 9.61 -4.16 2.80
N LYS A 50 9.78 -3.67 1.58
CA LYS A 50 10.98 -2.92 1.21
C LYS A 50 10.68 -1.44 1.40
N VAL A 51 11.59 -0.72 2.06
CA VAL A 51 11.53 0.74 2.16
C VAL A 51 12.00 1.32 0.83
N VAL A 52 11.12 1.99 0.12
CA VAL A 52 11.41 2.49 -1.23
C VAL A 52 11.44 4.01 -1.33
N SER A 53 11.22 4.70 -0.22
CA SER A 53 11.47 6.13 -0.06
C SER A 53 11.68 6.47 1.42
N GLU A 54 12.55 7.41 1.68
CA GLU A 54 12.88 7.86 3.03
C GLU A 54 12.91 9.39 3.02
N ILE A 55 11.89 10.02 3.61
CA ILE A 55 11.68 11.47 3.53
C ILE A 55 11.80 12.06 4.94
N HIS A 56 12.81 12.88 5.16
CA HIS A 56 13.12 13.50 6.44
C HIS A 56 12.63 14.94 6.57
N ASP A 57 11.98 15.49 5.58
CA ASP A 57 11.34 16.80 5.65
C ASP A 57 10.35 16.83 6.82
N PRO A 58 10.24 17.93 7.59
CA PRO A 58 9.32 18.00 8.72
C PRO A 58 7.87 17.67 8.40
N VAL A 59 7.43 18.02 7.18
CA VAL A 59 6.09 17.71 6.67
C VAL A 59 6.22 17.30 5.20
N THR A 60 5.52 16.26 4.80
CA THR A 60 5.39 15.88 3.38
C THR A 60 3.95 16.10 2.95
N THR A 61 3.78 16.96 1.95
CA THR A 61 2.45 17.33 1.46
C THR A 61 1.88 16.28 0.51
N THR A 62 0.55 16.30 0.34
CA THR A 62 -0.10 15.45 -0.66
C THR A 62 0.33 15.81 -2.08
N ASP A 63 0.66 17.07 -2.34
CA ASP A 63 1.19 17.50 -3.66
C ASP A 63 2.59 16.93 -3.94
N GLU A 64 3.37 16.69 -2.90
CA GLU A 64 4.65 15.99 -3.02
C GLU A 64 4.47 14.49 -3.23
N LEU A 65 3.45 13.90 -2.55
CA LEU A 65 3.14 12.47 -2.70
C LEU A 65 2.52 12.18 -4.07
N ILE A 66 1.69 13.07 -4.58
CA ILE A 66 1.11 13.01 -5.92
C ILE A 66 0.86 14.43 -6.44
N PRO A 67 1.55 14.89 -7.50
CA PRO A 67 1.38 16.24 -8.02
C PRO A 67 -0.03 16.52 -8.49
N SER A 68 -0.61 17.64 -8.07
CA SER A 68 -2.01 17.99 -8.30
C SER A 68 -2.37 18.18 -9.78
N GLY A 69 -1.43 18.64 -10.60
CA GLY A 69 -1.63 18.76 -12.05
C GLY A 69 -1.90 17.41 -12.71
N GLU A 70 -1.20 16.38 -12.27
CA GLU A 70 -1.37 15.02 -12.79
C GLU A 70 -2.66 14.40 -12.28
N THR A 71 -3.08 14.73 -11.06
CA THR A 71 -4.35 14.27 -10.49
C THR A 71 -5.55 14.63 -11.37
N SER A 72 -5.58 15.84 -11.92
CA SER A 72 -6.68 16.26 -12.79
C SER A 72 -6.63 15.58 -14.16
N SER A 73 -5.44 15.30 -14.70
CA SER A 73 -5.24 14.67 -16.00
C SER A 73 -5.58 13.17 -16.01
N TYR A 74 -5.34 12.47 -14.90
CA TYR A 74 -5.47 11.02 -14.80
C TYR A 74 -6.50 10.54 -13.79
N ARG A 75 -7.50 11.36 -13.47
CA ARG A 75 -8.50 11.05 -12.44
C ARG A 75 -9.14 9.67 -12.58
N SER A 76 -9.42 9.23 -13.78
CA SER A 76 -10.08 7.96 -14.08
C SER A 76 -9.12 6.85 -14.48
N ASN A 77 -7.83 7.06 -14.28
CA ASN A 77 -6.79 6.08 -14.62
C ASN A 77 -5.82 5.93 -13.44
N PRO A 78 -6.16 5.08 -12.45
CA PRO A 78 -5.33 4.92 -11.25
C PRO A 78 -3.92 4.40 -11.57
N LEU A 79 -3.78 3.52 -12.54
CA LEU A 79 -2.47 3.00 -12.94
C LEU A 79 -1.61 4.09 -13.60
N GLY A 80 -2.22 4.91 -14.46
CA GLY A 80 -1.53 6.03 -15.09
C GLY A 80 -1.14 7.12 -14.09
N LEU A 81 -2.04 7.42 -13.16
CA LEU A 81 -1.77 8.43 -12.12
C LEU A 81 -0.62 7.98 -11.21
N ALA A 82 -0.57 6.71 -10.85
CA ALA A 82 0.46 6.17 -9.96
C ALA A 82 1.89 6.36 -10.49
N GLU A 83 2.07 6.45 -11.81
CA GLU A 83 3.37 6.73 -12.40
C GLU A 83 3.98 8.06 -11.94
N PHE A 84 3.17 8.98 -11.46
CA PHE A 84 3.60 10.30 -11.00
C PHE A 84 3.79 10.39 -9.48
N ALA A 85 3.55 9.29 -8.74
CA ALA A 85 3.71 9.27 -7.30
C ALA A 85 5.15 9.65 -6.92
N LEU A 86 5.30 10.64 -6.05
CA LEU A 86 6.60 11.18 -5.61
C LEU A 86 7.52 11.65 -6.74
N SER A 87 7.00 11.89 -7.95
CA SER A 87 7.81 12.18 -9.13
C SER A 87 8.71 13.41 -8.97
N ARG A 88 8.30 14.38 -8.18
CA ARG A 88 9.09 15.59 -7.91
C ARG A 88 9.96 15.46 -6.66
N LYS A 89 9.52 14.69 -5.68
CA LYS A 89 10.19 14.56 -4.37
C LYS A 89 11.23 13.44 -4.35
N ASP A 90 10.88 12.30 -4.89
CA ASP A 90 11.76 11.13 -4.97
C ASP A 90 11.48 10.37 -6.27
N PRO A 91 12.10 10.78 -7.37
CA PRO A 91 11.86 10.19 -8.69
C PRO A 91 12.15 8.69 -8.77
N ALA A 92 13.01 8.15 -7.91
CA ALA A 92 13.34 6.73 -7.89
C ALA A 92 12.23 5.85 -7.27
N TYR A 93 11.29 6.45 -6.55
CA TYR A 93 10.25 5.71 -5.83
C TYR A 93 9.45 4.75 -6.72
N VAL A 94 8.90 5.24 -7.82
CA VAL A 94 8.04 4.44 -8.70
C VAL A 94 8.77 3.21 -9.23
N GLY A 95 10.01 3.39 -9.70
CA GLY A 95 10.83 2.29 -10.21
C GLY A 95 11.12 1.24 -9.15
N LEU A 96 11.52 1.68 -7.96
CA LEU A 96 11.79 0.78 -6.82
C LEU A 96 10.52 0.02 -6.39
N ALA A 97 9.40 0.71 -6.30
CA ALA A 97 8.12 0.10 -5.93
C ALA A 97 7.69 -0.97 -6.95
N LYS A 98 7.81 -0.68 -8.24
CA LYS A 98 7.47 -1.64 -9.30
C LYS A 98 8.36 -2.87 -9.28
N GLU A 99 9.65 -2.73 -8.97
CA GLU A 99 10.54 -3.88 -8.84
C GLU A 99 10.10 -4.82 -7.72
N VAL A 100 9.77 -4.26 -6.54
CA VAL A 100 9.26 -5.06 -5.43
C VAL A 100 7.92 -5.71 -5.80
N GLN A 101 7.08 -5.00 -6.51
CA GLN A 101 5.77 -5.50 -6.93
C GLN A 101 5.86 -6.75 -7.79
N LYS A 102 6.95 -6.94 -8.54
CA LYS A 102 7.19 -8.16 -9.32
C LYS A 102 7.18 -9.41 -8.43
N ALA A 103 7.73 -9.32 -7.22
CA ALA A 103 7.74 -10.43 -6.27
C ALA A 103 6.32 -10.80 -5.83
N GLN A 104 5.49 -9.81 -5.50
CA GLN A 104 4.11 -10.06 -5.07
C GLN A 104 3.25 -10.60 -6.22
N LYS A 105 3.43 -10.08 -7.41
CA LYS A 105 2.72 -10.59 -8.60
C LYS A 105 3.08 -12.05 -8.88
N ALA A 106 4.34 -12.43 -8.69
CA ALA A 106 4.77 -13.82 -8.81
C ALA A 106 4.08 -14.71 -7.75
N ILE A 107 4.04 -14.27 -6.50
CA ILE A 107 3.35 -15.00 -5.43
C ILE A 107 1.87 -15.22 -5.80
N GLU A 108 1.19 -14.19 -6.26
CA GLU A 108 -0.22 -14.25 -6.64
C GLU A 108 -0.47 -15.18 -7.84
N ALA A 109 0.51 -15.29 -8.73
CA ALA A 109 0.46 -16.18 -9.89
C ALA A 109 0.91 -17.62 -9.58
N GLY A 110 1.31 -17.92 -8.34
CA GLY A 110 1.86 -19.21 -7.97
C GLY A 110 3.28 -19.45 -8.47
N GLU A 111 4.01 -18.39 -8.81
CA GLU A 111 5.37 -18.44 -9.30
C GLU A 111 6.37 -18.08 -8.20
N ASP A 112 7.67 -18.36 -8.42
CA ASP A 112 8.72 -18.08 -7.44
C ASP A 112 9.03 -16.57 -7.38
N ALA A 113 8.83 -15.97 -6.21
CA ALA A 113 9.12 -14.57 -5.96
C ALA A 113 10.61 -14.23 -6.19
N ALA A 114 11.53 -15.11 -5.79
CA ALA A 114 12.96 -14.90 -5.95
C ALA A 114 13.43 -14.97 -7.41
N GLU A 115 12.71 -15.70 -8.26
CA GLU A 115 12.99 -15.69 -9.71
C GLU A 115 12.51 -14.38 -10.35
N ALA A 116 11.34 -13.89 -9.94
CA ALA A 116 10.79 -12.64 -10.45
C ALA A 116 11.56 -11.41 -9.95
N PHE A 117 12.06 -11.47 -8.72
CA PHE A 117 12.82 -10.39 -8.09
C PHE A 117 13.98 -10.98 -7.28
N PRO A 118 15.14 -11.25 -7.93
CA PRO A 118 16.26 -11.99 -7.30
C PRO A 118 16.81 -11.36 -6.02
N GLU A 119 16.67 -10.06 -5.84
CA GLU A 119 17.10 -9.35 -4.63
C GLU A 119 16.51 -9.93 -3.34
N VAL A 120 15.28 -10.47 -3.40
CA VAL A 120 14.63 -11.00 -2.19
C VAL A 120 15.12 -12.38 -1.77
N LYS A 121 15.90 -13.06 -2.60
CA LYS A 121 16.34 -14.44 -2.30
C LYS A 121 17.06 -14.54 -0.95
N ASP A 122 18.10 -13.74 -0.77
CA ASP A 122 18.90 -13.75 0.46
C ASP A 122 18.10 -13.25 1.66
N ILE A 123 17.23 -12.26 1.43
CA ILE A 123 16.33 -11.72 2.46
C ILE A 123 15.38 -12.82 2.96
N LEU A 124 14.77 -13.58 2.06
CA LEU A 124 13.87 -14.67 2.42
C LEU A 124 14.59 -15.80 3.12
N GLU A 125 15.80 -16.13 2.70
CA GLU A 125 16.64 -17.14 3.39
C GLU A 125 16.93 -16.72 4.83
N THR A 126 17.29 -15.45 5.04
CA THR A 126 17.55 -14.92 6.39
C THR A 126 16.28 -14.97 7.25
N VAL A 127 15.12 -14.62 6.71
CA VAL A 127 13.85 -14.71 7.42
C VAL A 127 13.55 -16.16 7.82
N LYS A 128 13.72 -17.11 6.91
CA LYS A 128 13.41 -18.52 7.14
C LYS A 128 14.31 -19.16 8.19
N GLU A 129 15.52 -18.67 8.42
CA GLU A 129 16.40 -19.15 9.49
C GLU A 129 15.75 -18.98 10.88
N SER A 130 15.00 -17.89 11.08
CA SER A 130 14.33 -17.59 12.35
C SER A 130 12.84 -17.91 12.34
N TYR A 131 12.23 -17.93 11.17
CA TYR A 131 10.79 -18.17 10.96
C TYR A 131 10.62 -19.24 9.88
N ALA A 132 10.90 -20.49 10.25
CA ALA A 132 10.90 -21.63 9.33
C ALA A 132 9.54 -21.90 8.66
N ASP A 133 8.44 -21.47 9.29
CA ASP A 133 7.09 -21.66 8.77
C ASP A 133 6.69 -20.66 7.67
N VAL A 134 7.52 -19.65 7.42
CA VAL A 134 7.26 -18.67 6.38
C VAL A 134 7.48 -19.28 5.00
N THR A 135 6.43 -19.23 4.17
CA THR A 135 6.45 -19.69 2.77
C THR A 135 5.74 -18.65 1.91
N GLN A 136 5.80 -18.80 0.60
CA GLN A 136 5.06 -17.92 -0.31
C GLN A 136 3.54 -17.95 -0.09
N ASP A 137 3.02 -19.05 0.45
CA ASP A 137 1.58 -19.21 0.68
C ASP A 137 1.08 -18.35 1.85
N ASN A 138 1.95 -17.96 2.77
CA ASN A 138 1.58 -17.16 3.94
C ASN A 138 2.31 -15.82 4.03
N LEU A 139 2.93 -15.38 2.94
CA LEU A 139 3.73 -14.18 2.88
C LEU A 139 3.22 -13.22 1.81
N GLY A 140 3.08 -11.94 2.15
CA GLY A 140 2.94 -10.86 1.20
C GLY A 140 4.22 -10.04 1.13
N ILE A 141 4.62 -9.64 -0.07
CA ILE A 141 5.77 -8.78 -0.30
C ILE A 141 5.29 -7.46 -0.89
N GLY A 142 5.62 -6.37 -0.23
CA GLY A 142 5.18 -5.05 -0.68
C GLY A 142 6.22 -3.98 -0.38
N SER A 143 5.85 -2.75 -0.69
CA SER A 143 6.68 -1.58 -0.42
C SER A 143 6.10 -0.73 0.70
N THR A 144 6.95 0.06 1.30
CA THR A 144 6.58 1.09 2.28
C THR A 144 7.43 2.33 2.05
N ILE A 145 6.92 3.47 2.48
CA ILE A 145 7.71 4.69 2.58
C ILE A 145 7.87 5.06 4.05
N PHE A 146 8.99 5.70 4.37
CA PHE A 146 9.14 6.44 5.61
C PHE A 146 9.01 7.93 5.31
N ALA A 147 8.21 8.64 6.11
CA ALA A 147 8.15 10.10 6.13
C ALA A 147 7.90 10.57 7.54
N VAL A 148 8.48 11.72 7.90
CA VAL A 148 8.33 12.26 9.27
C VAL A 148 6.87 12.59 9.58
N LYS A 149 6.20 13.31 8.67
CA LYS A 149 4.81 13.74 8.86
C LYS A 149 4.11 13.89 7.49
N PRO A 150 3.67 12.77 6.90
CA PRO A 150 3.05 12.80 5.59
C PRO A 150 1.57 13.12 5.62
N GLY A 151 1.05 13.69 4.54
CA GLY A 151 -0.38 13.78 4.26
C GLY A 151 -1.03 15.13 4.48
N ASP A 152 -0.25 16.21 4.57
CA ASP A 152 -0.80 17.55 4.62
C ASP A 152 -1.26 18.00 3.23
N GLY A 153 -2.51 18.46 3.13
CA GLY A 153 -3.08 18.93 1.86
C GLY A 153 -4.43 18.28 1.54
N SER A 154 -4.91 18.48 0.32
CA SER A 154 -6.27 18.09 -0.10
C SER A 154 -6.35 16.79 -0.93
N ALA A 155 -5.29 16.43 -1.67
CA ALA A 155 -5.27 15.22 -2.51
C ALA A 155 -4.89 13.95 -1.74
N ARG A 156 -5.42 13.78 -0.52
CA ARG A 156 -5.06 12.69 0.40
C ARG A 156 -5.37 11.32 -0.13
N GLU A 157 -6.43 11.23 -0.87
CA GLU A 157 -6.95 10.04 -1.46
C GLU A 157 -6.03 9.45 -2.50
N GLN A 158 -5.67 10.25 -3.49
CA GLN A 158 -4.77 9.86 -4.55
C GLN A 158 -3.35 9.63 -4.00
N ALA A 159 -2.97 10.40 -2.97
CA ALA A 159 -1.70 10.18 -2.29
C ALA A 159 -1.59 8.78 -1.69
N ALA A 160 -2.69 8.24 -1.17
CA ALA A 160 -2.73 6.88 -0.63
C ALA A 160 -2.93 5.83 -1.73
N SER A 161 -3.92 6.04 -2.61
CA SER A 161 -4.26 5.04 -3.63
C SER A 161 -3.13 4.77 -4.62
N CYS A 162 -2.36 5.77 -4.98
CA CYS A 162 -1.24 5.61 -5.90
C CYS A 162 -0.15 4.70 -5.33
N GLN A 163 0.09 4.79 -4.03
CA GLN A 163 1.03 3.90 -3.36
C GLN A 163 0.52 2.45 -3.38
N LYS A 164 -0.77 2.25 -3.10
CA LYS A 164 -1.38 0.91 -3.10
C LYS A 164 -1.32 0.28 -4.49
N VAL A 165 -1.63 1.04 -5.52
CA VAL A 165 -1.57 0.57 -6.92
C VAL A 165 -0.17 0.10 -7.30
N LEU A 166 0.86 0.72 -6.74
CA LEU A 166 2.27 0.33 -6.95
C LEU A 166 2.76 -0.78 -5.99
N GLY A 167 1.86 -1.41 -5.27
CA GLY A 167 2.20 -2.49 -4.35
C GLY A 167 2.54 -2.05 -2.94
N GLY A 168 2.27 -0.81 -2.58
CA GLY A 168 2.44 -0.32 -1.21
C GLY A 168 1.49 -1.01 -0.24
N TRP A 169 1.99 -1.40 0.94
CA TRP A 169 1.17 -2.04 1.96
C TRP A 169 1.21 -1.33 3.31
N ALA A 170 2.09 -0.37 3.46
CA ALA A 170 2.22 0.40 4.68
C ALA A 170 2.84 1.76 4.42
N ASN A 171 2.61 2.68 5.35
CA ASN A 171 3.49 3.81 5.59
C ASN A 171 4.10 3.65 6.97
N ILE A 172 5.28 4.20 7.17
CA ILE A 172 5.91 4.33 8.48
C ILE A 172 6.22 5.81 8.67
N ALA A 173 5.67 6.40 9.73
CA ALA A 173 5.80 7.83 10.00
C ALA A 173 6.07 8.07 11.49
N ASN A 174 6.63 9.22 11.83
CA ASN A 174 6.66 9.63 13.23
C ASN A 174 5.26 10.08 13.69
N GLU A 175 4.51 10.73 12.79
CA GLU A 175 3.11 11.07 12.97
C GLU A 175 2.47 11.31 11.61
N TYR A 176 1.15 11.33 11.54
CA TYR A 176 0.42 11.65 10.31
C TYR A 176 -0.07 13.09 10.36
N ALA A 177 0.11 13.83 9.27
CA ALA A 177 -0.25 15.25 9.20
C ALA A 177 -1.75 15.48 9.37
N THR A 178 -2.57 14.53 8.91
CA THR A 178 -4.03 14.61 9.01
C THR A 178 -4.61 13.24 9.33
N LYS A 179 -5.74 13.23 10.05
CA LYS A 179 -6.51 12.01 10.25
C LYS A 179 -7.07 11.46 8.95
N ARG A 180 -7.36 12.33 7.98
CA ARG A 180 -7.90 11.92 6.68
C ARG A 180 -6.88 11.14 5.86
N TYR A 181 -5.62 11.55 5.84
CA TYR A 181 -4.59 10.78 5.16
C TYR A 181 -4.45 9.39 5.78
N ARG A 182 -4.41 9.31 7.12
CA ARG A 182 -4.38 8.03 7.83
C ARG A 182 -5.57 7.16 7.48
N SER A 183 -6.78 7.74 7.48
CA SER A 183 -8.01 7.02 7.11
C SER A 183 -7.97 6.55 5.65
N ASN A 184 -7.42 7.34 4.75
CA ASN A 184 -7.29 6.94 3.35
C ASN A 184 -6.31 5.78 3.18
N LEU A 185 -5.20 5.76 3.91
CA LEU A 185 -4.32 4.58 3.93
C LEU A 185 -5.10 3.33 4.34
N ILE A 186 -5.85 3.41 5.42
CA ILE A 186 -6.67 2.29 5.92
C ILE A 186 -7.69 1.84 4.88
N ASN A 187 -8.41 2.76 4.26
CA ASN A 187 -9.42 2.45 3.24
C ASN A 187 -8.83 1.74 2.02
N TRP A 188 -7.56 1.96 1.74
CA TRP A 188 -6.83 1.24 0.69
C TRP A 188 -6.12 -0.01 1.20
N GLY A 189 -6.36 -0.40 2.45
CA GLY A 189 -5.78 -1.60 3.04
C GLY A 189 -4.32 -1.47 3.42
N MET A 190 -3.82 -0.26 3.52
CA MET A 190 -2.45 -0.01 3.94
C MET A 190 -2.37 0.22 5.44
N LEU A 191 -1.31 -0.31 6.05
CA LEU A 191 -1.08 -0.19 7.48
C LEU A 191 -0.44 1.16 7.81
N PRO A 192 -1.10 2.01 8.62
CA PRO A 192 -0.55 3.32 8.98
C PRO A 192 0.35 3.21 10.22
N PHE A 193 1.51 2.61 10.06
CA PHE A 193 2.45 2.46 11.15
C PHE A 193 3.06 3.80 11.59
N THR A 194 3.35 3.91 12.87
CA THR A 194 4.21 4.96 13.40
C THR A 194 5.43 4.36 14.08
N ILE A 195 6.47 5.16 14.17
CA ILE A 195 7.71 4.82 14.85
C ILE A 195 8.16 6.05 15.67
N ASP A 196 8.79 5.82 16.81
CA ASP A 196 9.24 6.92 17.66
C ASP A 196 10.23 7.83 16.93
N LYS A 197 10.19 9.11 17.27
CA LYS A 197 11.15 10.09 16.78
C LYS A 197 12.54 9.75 17.31
N GLY A 198 13.55 10.10 16.53
CA GLY A 198 14.94 9.84 16.85
C GLY A 198 15.68 9.19 15.71
N GLU A 199 16.73 8.47 16.03
CA GLU A 199 17.50 7.74 15.02
C GLU A 199 16.66 6.63 14.39
N LEU A 200 16.53 6.66 13.06
CA LEU A 200 15.76 5.67 12.33
C LEU A 200 16.53 4.35 12.28
N PRO A 201 15.93 3.21 12.69
CA PRO A 201 16.63 1.92 12.73
C PRO A 201 16.81 1.27 11.36
N PHE A 202 16.27 1.86 10.32
CA PHE A 202 16.39 1.40 8.94
C PHE A 202 16.66 2.60 8.02
N LYS A 203 16.99 2.30 6.78
CA LYS A 203 17.24 3.31 5.74
C LYS A 203 16.54 2.89 4.45
N ASN A 204 16.52 3.79 3.48
CA ASN A 204 15.98 3.51 2.15
C ASN A 204 16.61 2.25 1.57
N LYS A 205 15.77 1.41 0.95
CA LYS A 205 16.09 0.10 0.37
C LYS A 205 16.26 -1.04 1.38
N ASP A 206 16.17 -0.77 2.68
CA ASP A 206 16.14 -1.84 3.68
C ASP A 206 14.82 -2.61 3.63
N TYR A 207 14.86 -3.85 4.12
CA TYR A 207 13.69 -4.71 4.24
C TYR A 207 13.23 -4.79 5.69
N ILE A 208 11.92 -4.79 5.88
CA ILE A 208 11.29 -4.95 7.18
C ILE A 208 10.35 -6.14 7.12
N PHE A 209 10.58 -7.12 8.00
CA PHE A 209 9.73 -8.28 8.12
C PHE A 209 8.77 -8.10 9.29
N VAL A 210 7.48 -8.30 9.04
CA VAL A 210 6.42 -8.19 10.05
C VAL A 210 5.75 -9.56 10.17
N PRO A 211 6.20 -10.41 11.13
CA PRO A 211 5.60 -11.73 11.32
C PRO A 211 4.20 -11.59 11.92
N ASP A 212 3.33 -12.53 11.57
CA ASP A 212 1.96 -12.63 12.12
C ASP A 212 1.18 -11.30 12.14
N VAL A 213 1.38 -10.49 11.12
CA VAL A 213 0.73 -9.17 11.04
C VAL A 213 -0.79 -9.28 10.99
N ARG A 214 -1.32 -10.29 10.28
CA ARG A 214 -2.76 -10.53 10.22
C ARG A 214 -3.34 -10.82 11.60
N LYS A 215 -2.70 -11.71 12.34
CA LYS A 215 -3.12 -12.05 13.71
C LYS A 215 -3.00 -10.84 14.64
N ALA A 216 -1.95 -10.05 14.52
CA ALA A 216 -1.77 -8.84 15.31
C ALA A 216 -2.93 -7.85 15.10
N VAL A 217 -3.37 -7.67 13.85
CA VAL A 217 -4.53 -6.82 13.53
C VAL A 217 -5.82 -7.43 14.09
N GLU A 218 -6.03 -8.73 13.92
CA GLU A 218 -7.19 -9.44 14.46
C GLU A 218 -7.27 -9.34 15.99
N ASP A 219 -6.14 -9.45 16.67
CA ASP A 219 -6.03 -9.41 18.14
C ASP A 219 -5.97 -7.99 18.71
N LYS A 220 -6.10 -6.96 17.87
CA LYS A 220 -6.13 -5.55 18.27
C LYS A 220 -4.85 -5.07 18.92
N LEU A 221 -3.70 -5.61 18.51
CA LEU A 221 -2.42 -5.17 19.01
C LEU A 221 -2.11 -3.77 18.49
N THR A 222 -1.59 -2.92 19.37
CA THR A 222 -1.15 -1.57 19.01
C THR A 222 0.35 -1.50 18.79
N LYS A 223 1.10 -2.36 19.43
CA LYS A 223 2.55 -2.49 19.22
C LYS A 223 2.83 -3.75 18.43
N ILE A 224 3.47 -3.59 17.30
CA ILE A 224 3.69 -4.66 16.33
C ILE A 224 5.19 -4.94 16.26
N PRO A 225 5.64 -6.13 16.71
CA PRO A 225 7.04 -6.52 16.53
C PRO A 225 7.38 -6.67 15.05
N ALA A 226 8.52 -6.17 14.66
CA ALA A 226 9.02 -6.27 13.31
C ALA A 226 10.54 -6.39 13.33
N TYR A 227 11.14 -6.70 12.19
CA TYR A 227 12.58 -6.89 12.08
C TYR A 227 13.11 -6.19 10.86
N VAL A 228 14.20 -5.43 11.04
CA VAL A 228 14.99 -4.97 9.89
C VAL A 228 15.87 -6.13 9.45
N VAL A 229 15.69 -6.57 8.21
CA VAL A 229 16.37 -7.73 7.65
C VAL A 229 17.48 -7.29 6.70
N ASN A 230 18.69 -7.66 7.02
CA ASN A 230 19.86 -7.50 6.15
C ASN A 230 20.74 -8.74 6.25
N GLU A 231 21.93 -8.68 6.83
CA GLU A 231 22.74 -9.86 7.12
C GLU A 231 22.22 -10.69 8.31
N GLY A 232 21.30 -10.12 9.07
CA GLY A 232 20.61 -10.74 10.20
C GLY A 232 19.25 -10.09 10.37
N MET A 233 18.64 -10.27 11.54
CA MET A 233 17.34 -9.70 11.87
C MET A 233 17.43 -8.87 13.15
N LYS A 234 17.21 -7.56 13.01
CA LYS A 234 17.21 -6.64 14.15
C LYS A 234 15.78 -6.28 14.52
N GLU A 235 15.39 -6.60 15.75
CA GLU A 235 14.06 -6.31 16.25
C GLU A 235 13.80 -4.81 16.38
N ILE A 236 12.63 -4.37 15.90
CA ILE A 236 12.09 -3.03 16.08
C ILE A 236 10.62 -3.15 16.48
N THR A 237 10.07 -2.08 17.01
CA THR A 237 8.64 -1.99 17.32
C THR A 237 7.98 -0.93 16.46
N LEU A 238 6.98 -1.34 15.69
CA LEU A 238 6.10 -0.41 14.98
C LEU A 238 4.82 -0.25 15.79
N THR A 239 4.25 0.94 15.77
CA THR A 239 2.97 1.19 16.43
C THR A 239 1.90 1.32 15.37
N LEU A 240 0.77 0.63 15.60
CA LEU A 240 -0.40 0.70 14.70
C LEU A 240 -1.44 1.49 15.43
N GLY A 241 -1.57 2.34 16.05
CA GLY A 241 -2.62 3.07 16.75
C GLY A 241 -3.95 2.30 16.86
N GLU A 242 -4.86 2.80 17.61
CA GLU A 242 -6.17 2.17 17.75
C GLU A 242 -6.93 2.22 16.42
N LEU A 243 -7.49 1.08 16.04
CA LEU A 243 -8.37 0.94 14.88
C LEU A 243 -9.80 0.70 15.37
N THR A 244 -10.77 1.30 14.69
CA THR A 244 -12.16 0.91 14.88
C THR A 244 -12.37 -0.52 14.34
N ASP A 245 -13.46 -1.15 14.71
CA ASP A 245 -13.78 -2.49 14.19
C ASP A 245 -13.92 -2.49 12.67
N ASP A 246 -14.55 -1.45 12.10
CA ASP A 246 -14.68 -1.31 10.66
C ASP A 246 -13.32 -1.10 9.98
N GLU A 247 -12.46 -0.26 10.53
CA GLU A 247 -11.11 -0.05 10.00
C GLU A 247 -10.30 -1.33 9.99
N ARG A 248 -10.40 -2.11 11.05
CA ARG A 248 -9.72 -3.41 11.15
C ARG A 248 -10.17 -4.36 10.06
N GLU A 249 -11.48 -4.49 9.87
CA GLU A 249 -12.04 -5.35 8.83
C GLU A 249 -11.64 -4.91 7.43
N ILE A 250 -11.59 -3.60 7.17
CA ILE A 250 -11.15 -3.07 5.89
C ILE A 250 -9.71 -3.48 5.59
N ILE A 251 -8.81 -3.34 6.57
CA ILE A 251 -7.41 -3.76 6.44
C ILE A 251 -7.30 -5.26 6.17
N LEU A 252 -8.03 -6.07 6.95
CA LEU A 252 -7.98 -7.52 6.81
C LEU A 252 -8.48 -7.98 5.44
N LYS A 253 -9.48 -7.34 4.87
CA LYS A 253 -10.05 -7.68 3.56
C LYS A 253 -9.32 -7.09 2.38
N GLY A 254 -8.42 -6.15 2.59
CA GLY A 254 -7.56 -5.59 1.55
C GLY A 254 -7.89 -4.17 1.12
N CYS A 255 -9.13 -3.77 1.13
CA CYS A 255 -9.54 -2.37 0.95
C CYS A 255 -11.04 -2.20 1.23
N LEU A 256 -11.50 -0.95 1.22
CA LEU A 256 -12.90 -0.61 1.48
C LEU A 256 -13.86 -1.26 0.48
N ILE A 257 -13.48 -1.37 -0.80
CA ILE A 257 -14.30 -2.05 -1.81
C ILE A 257 -14.54 -3.51 -1.41
N ASN A 258 -13.49 -4.21 -1.00
CA ASN A 258 -13.59 -5.62 -0.58
C ASN A 258 -14.46 -5.78 0.66
N TYR A 259 -14.38 -4.82 1.59
CA TYR A 259 -15.20 -4.81 2.79
C TYR A 259 -16.70 -4.80 2.48
N TYR A 260 -17.11 -4.03 1.46
CA TYR A 260 -18.51 -3.93 1.08
C TYR A 260 -18.99 -5.03 0.12
N ARG A 261 -18.09 -5.79 -0.48
CA ARG A 261 -18.45 -6.93 -1.35
C ARG A 261 -18.89 -8.16 -0.58
N ASP A 262 -18.41 -8.30 0.63
CA ASP A 262 -18.73 -9.40 1.53
C ASP A 262 -19.91 -8.98 2.45
#